data_ed07b0013444b5635d9c8cfe6f2ac1f0
#
_entry.id   ed07b0013444b5635d9c8cfe6f2ac1f0
#
_cell.length_a   1.000
_cell.length_b   1.000
_cell.length_c   1.000
_cell.angle_alpha   90.00
_cell.angle_beta   90.00
_cell.angle_gamma   90.00
#
_symmetry.space_group_name_H-M   'P 1'
#
loop_
_entity.id
_entity.type
_entity.pdbx_description
1 polymer ?
#
loop_
_entity_poly.entity_id
_entity_poly.type
_entity_poly.pdbx_seq_one_letter_code
_entity_poly.pdbx_strand_id
1 'polypeptide(L)'
;NYKDSQRRYAQLTAKGFNFVDVGTSGGVWGLKEGYSMMIGGDKGTVESLRPIFETLAPAADKGWGHVGPAGAGHFVKMVHNGIEYGLMEAYAEGFSIMKHKEPLNLDLTQIAKIWQYGSVVRSWLLDLTADALEKNPKLEGLEAYVADSGEGRWTVFEAIDLNVSAPVITESLIRRIRSREENNFSDRMLSIMRNEFGGHAVKKST
;
A
#
# COMPACT_ATOMS: atom_id res chain seq x y z
N ASN A 1 -5.09 1.63 13.84
CA ASN A 1 -5.77 2.89 13.49
C ASN A 1 -5.31 4.02 14.41
N TYR A 2 -4.98 5.18 13.88
CA TYR A 2 -4.43 6.30 14.64
C TYR A 2 -5.43 6.89 15.66
N LYS A 3 -6.73 6.87 15.35
CA LYS A 3 -7.79 7.32 16.30
C LYS A 3 -7.82 6.44 17.55
N ASP A 4 -7.55 5.14 17.42
CA ASP A 4 -7.40 4.25 18.56
C ASP A 4 -6.16 4.55 19.40
N SER A 5 -5.06 4.93 18.75
CA SER A 5 -3.84 5.35 19.45
C SER A 5 -4.06 6.61 20.26
N GLN A 6 -4.76 7.61 19.71
CA GLN A 6 -5.14 8.82 20.44
C GLN A 6 -6.02 8.52 21.65
N ARG A 7 -7.02 7.63 21.50
CA ARG A 7 -7.88 7.20 22.60
C ARG A 7 -7.06 6.48 23.69
N ARG A 8 -6.18 5.57 23.31
CA ARG A 8 -5.31 4.84 24.24
C ARG A 8 -4.32 5.76 24.95
N TYR A 9 -3.75 6.73 24.23
CA TYR A 9 -2.90 7.75 24.81
C TYR A 9 -3.62 8.49 25.93
N ALA A 10 -4.82 9.03 25.67
CA ALA A 10 -5.60 9.75 26.67
C ALA A 10 -5.92 8.89 27.91
N GLN A 11 -6.26 7.62 27.70
CA GLN A 11 -6.58 6.68 28.78
C GLN A 11 -5.36 6.29 29.64
N LEU A 12 -4.20 6.13 29.01
CA LEU A 12 -2.99 5.67 29.69
C LEU A 12 -2.27 6.81 30.38
N THR A 13 -2.20 7.99 29.77
CA THR A 13 -1.59 9.17 30.40
C THR A 13 -2.38 9.64 31.60
N ALA A 14 -3.72 9.53 31.60
CA ALA A 14 -4.55 9.79 32.79
C ALA A 14 -4.24 8.86 33.97
N LYS A 15 -3.60 7.71 33.71
CA LYS A 15 -3.14 6.74 34.72
C LYS A 15 -1.65 6.86 35.05
N GLY A 16 -0.97 7.89 34.52
CA GLY A 16 0.45 8.15 34.75
C GLY A 16 1.41 7.34 33.88
N PHE A 17 0.91 6.68 32.83
CA PHE A 17 1.78 5.95 31.89
C PHE A 17 2.22 6.86 30.72
N ASN A 18 3.46 6.71 30.31
CA ASN A 18 3.94 7.25 29.06
C ASN A 18 3.49 6.35 27.89
N PHE A 19 3.10 6.96 26.79
CA PHE A 19 2.61 6.24 25.62
C PHE A 19 3.18 6.84 24.33
N VAL A 20 3.64 5.99 23.43
CA VAL A 20 4.02 6.35 22.06
C VAL A 20 3.33 5.39 21.09
N ASP A 21 3.05 5.85 19.88
CA ASP A 21 2.61 5.02 18.78
C ASP A 21 3.70 4.99 17.70
N VAL A 22 3.96 3.82 17.16
CA VAL A 22 5.02 3.61 16.17
C VAL A 22 4.43 2.98 14.91
N GLY A 23 4.31 3.78 13.88
CA GLY A 23 4.01 3.31 12.54
C GLY A 23 5.27 2.67 11.95
N THR A 24 5.22 1.37 11.64
CA THR A 24 6.40 0.62 11.23
C THR A 24 6.26 0.10 9.81
N SER A 25 7.29 0.29 8.99
CA SER A 25 7.47 -0.32 7.67
C SER A 25 8.75 -1.16 7.65
N GLY A 26 8.80 -2.17 6.76
CA GLY A 26 9.92 -3.11 6.65
C GLY A 26 9.46 -4.57 6.52
N GLY A 27 8.24 -4.88 6.95
CA GLY A 27 7.64 -6.21 6.82
C GLY A 27 8.55 -7.32 7.34
N VAL A 28 8.61 -8.43 6.61
CA VAL A 28 9.44 -9.60 6.95
C VAL A 28 10.94 -9.33 6.85
N TRP A 29 11.34 -8.30 6.12
CA TRP A 29 12.76 -7.92 5.92
C TRP A 29 13.30 -7.05 7.04
N GLY A 30 12.42 -6.42 7.85
CA GLY A 30 12.82 -5.46 8.87
C GLY A 30 13.77 -6.04 9.93
N LEU A 31 13.68 -7.35 10.23
CA LEU A 31 14.62 -7.99 11.14
C LEU A 31 16.06 -7.99 10.61
N LYS A 32 16.23 -8.08 9.31
CA LYS A 32 17.55 -8.12 8.65
C LYS A 32 18.03 -6.75 8.21
N GLU A 33 17.16 -5.94 7.65
CA GLU A 33 17.50 -4.67 7.00
C GLU A 33 17.22 -3.45 7.90
N GLY A 34 16.59 -3.66 9.07
CA GLY A 34 16.08 -2.61 9.94
C GLY A 34 14.69 -2.11 9.53
N TYR A 35 14.01 -1.45 10.47
CA TYR A 35 12.65 -0.95 10.29
C TYR A 35 12.63 0.56 10.03
N SER A 36 11.75 1.00 9.15
CA SER A 36 11.37 2.42 9.07
C SER A 36 10.26 2.71 10.07
N MET A 37 10.50 3.66 10.99
CA MET A 37 9.60 3.92 12.13
C MET A 37 9.20 5.39 12.21
N MET A 38 7.91 5.66 12.10
CA MET A 38 7.28 6.97 12.30
C MET A 38 6.69 6.98 13.71
N ILE A 39 7.17 7.88 14.58
CA ILE A 39 6.89 7.83 16.01
C ILE A 39 6.03 9.01 16.42
N GLY A 40 4.85 8.74 17.01
CA GLY A 40 3.96 9.73 17.62
C GLY A 40 4.01 9.65 19.13
N GLY A 41 3.92 10.81 19.80
CA GLY A 41 3.91 10.90 21.27
C GLY A 41 4.58 12.15 21.79
N ASP A 42 4.71 12.25 23.12
CA ASP A 42 5.44 13.36 23.74
C ASP A 42 6.92 13.29 23.40
N LYS A 43 7.50 14.40 23.00
CA LYS A 43 8.91 14.48 22.56
C LYS A 43 9.87 13.92 23.62
N GLY A 44 9.66 14.22 24.89
CA GLY A 44 10.49 13.72 25.98
C GLY A 44 10.41 12.19 26.13
N THR A 45 9.20 11.64 26.00
CA THR A 45 8.97 10.19 26.03
C THR A 45 9.63 9.50 24.84
N VAL A 46 9.48 10.04 23.64
CA VAL A 46 10.12 9.50 22.42
C VAL A 46 11.63 9.51 22.55
N GLU A 47 12.21 10.62 23.05
CA GLU A 47 13.66 10.75 23.26
C GLU A 47 14.19 9.75 24.29
N SER A 48 13.46 9.48 25.35
CA SER A 48 13.85 8.46 26.36
C SER A 48 13.90 7.03 25.80
N LEU A 49 13.18 6.76 24.70
CA LEU A 49 13.15 5.49 23.99
C LEU A 49 14.13 5.44 22.80
N ARG A 50 14.91 6.50 22.56
CA ARG A 50 15.88 6.60 21.47
C ARG A 50 16.74 5.34 21.28
N PRO A 51 17.35 4.74 22.33
CA PRO A 51 18.21 3.57 22.15
C PRO A 51 17.47 2.36 21.53
N ILE A 52 16.15 2.25 21.77
CA ILE A 52 15.32 1.19 21.18
C ILE A 52 15.16 1.45 19.68
N PHE A 53 14.83 2.69 19.30
CA PHE A 53 14.64 3.04 17.89
C PHE A 53 15.92 2.94 17.09
N GLU A 54 17.04 3.40 17.63
CA GLU A 54 18.37 3.26 17.01
C GLU A 54 18.77 1.80 16.78
N THR A 55 18.38 0.91 17.69
CA THR A 55 18.66 -0.54 17.56
C THR A 55 17.80 -1.21 16.49
N LEU A 56 16.54 -0.77 16.34
CA LEU A 56 15.57 -1.37 15.40
C LEU A 56 15.67 -0.78 13.99
N ALA A 57 16.24 0.40 13.85
CA ALA A 57 16.38 1.09 12.57
C ALA A 57 17.53 0.54 11.71
N PRO A 58 17.56 0.83 10.40
CA PRO A 58 18.68 0.44 9.52
C PRO A 58 20.04 1.03 9.95
N ALA A 59 20.01 2.20 10.58
CA ALA A 59 21.18 2.83 11.21
C ALA A 59 20.68 3.77 12.32
N ALA A 60 21.55 4.11 13.27
CA ALA A 60 21.20 4.93 14.42
C ALA A 60 20.62 6.32 14.04
N ASP A 61 21.06 6.87 12.91
CA ASP A 61 20.65 8.17 12.39
C ASP A 61 19.68 8.10 11.19
N LYS A 62 19.15 6.91 10.84
CA LYS A 62 18.34 6.72 9.64
C LYS A 62 17.16 5.78 9.89
N GLY A 63 16.07 6.06 9.19
CA GLY A 63 14.90 5.17 9.16
C GLY A 63 13.94 5.34 10.34
N TRP A 64 14.17 6.25 11.28
CA TRP A 64 13.24 6.53 12.35
C TRP A 64 13.17 8.03 12.70
N GLY A 65 12.07 8.46 13.28
CA GLY A 65 11.92 9.85 13.72
C GLY A 65 10.60 10.15 14.41
N HIS A 66 10.62 11.17 15.28
CA HIS A 66 9.43 11.73 15.89
C HIS A 66 8.69 12.58 14.88
N VAL A 67 7.45 12.21 14.54
CA VAL A 67 6.66 12.84 13.47
C VAL A 67 5.50 13.70 13.99
N GLY A 68 5.24 13.70 15.30
CA GLY A 68 4.19 14.52 15.88
C GLY A 68 3.61 13.96 17.18
N PRO A 69 2.49 14.52 17.66
CA PRO A 69 1.84 14.05 18.89
C PRO A 69 1.32 12.62 18.77
N ALA A 70 0.75 12.10 19.86
CA ALA A 70 0.18 10.74 19.89
C ALA A 70 -0.85 10.52 18.77
N GLY A 71 -0.73 9.41 18.08
CA GLY A 71 -1.47 9.05 16.87
C GLY A 71 -0.77 9.44 15.56
N ALA A 72 0.19 10.37 15.57
CA ALA A 72 0.87 10.83 14.37
C ALA A 72 1.68 9.72 13.69
N GLY A 73 2.31 8.84 14.46
CA GLY A 73 3.06 7.70 13.91
C GLY A 73 2.19 6.76 13.08
N HIS A 74 1.08 6.33 13.65
CA HIS A 74 0.10 5.47 12.96
C HIS A 74 -0.63 6.19 11.83
N PHE A 75 -0.90 7.49 11.96
CA PHE A 75 -1.46 8.30 10.88
C PHE A 75 -0.53 8.35 9.66
N VAL A 76 0.74 8.68 9.87
CA VAL A 76 1.74 8.72 8.79
C VAL A 76 1.93 7.35 8.16
N LYS A 77 1.94 6.27 8.97
CA LYS A 77 2.01 4.90 8.43
C LYS A 77 0.78 4.51 7.60
N MET A 78 -0.41 4.94 8.01
CA MET A 78 -1.63 4.74 7.24
C MET A 78 -1.53 5.39 5.86
N VAL A 79 -1.09 6.64 5.79
CA VAL A 79 -0.90 7.37 4.52
C VAL A 79 0.20 6.73 3.68
N HIS A 80 1.32 6.31 4.31
CA HIS A 80 2.37 5.53 3.65
C HIS A 80 1.80 4.31 2.93
N ASN A 81 0.92 3.55 3.57
CA ASN A 81 0.30 2.38 2.94
C ASN A 81 -0.65 2.76 1.79
N GLY A 82 -1.34 3.89 1.90
CA GLY A 82 -2.11 4.42 0.76
C GLY A 82 -1.23 4.74 -0.45
N ILE A 83 -0.08 5.36 -0.23
CA ILE A 83 0.92 5.63 -1.29
C ILE A 83 1.44 4.30 -1.87
N GLU A 84 1.76 3.33 -1.02
CA GLU A 84 2.20 1.99 -1.43
C GLU A 84 1.17 1.31 -2.35
N TYR A 85 -0.13 1.39 -2.05
CA TYR A 85 -1.19 0.86 -2.90
C TYR A 85 -1.16 1.49 -4.30
N GLY A 86 -1.04 2.82 -4.39
CA GLY A 86 -0.97 3.53 -5.66
C GLY A 86 0.27 3.15 -6.49
N LEU A 87 1.43 3.02 -5.83
CA LEU A 87 2.67 2.58 -6.47
C LEU A 87 2.55 1.15 -7.01
N MET A 88 2.00 0.24 -6.21
CA MET A 88 1.80 -1.16 -6.63
C MET A 88 0.86 -1.25 -7.82
N GLU A 89 -0.25 -0.50 -7.83
CA GLU A 89 -1.19 -0.49 -8.94
C GLU A 89 -0.54 0.05 -10.21
N ALA A 90 0.22 1.15 -10.12
CA ALA A 90 0.92 1.71 -11.27
C ALA A 90 1.93 0.73 -11.89
N TYR A 91 2.69 -0.01 -11.06
CA TYR A 91 3.56 -1.08 -11.55
C TYR A 91 2.75 -2.20 -12.21
N ALA A 92 1.69 -2.68 -11.57
CA ALA A 92 0.87 -3.77 -12.08
C ALA A 92 0.28 -3.42 -13.47
N GLU A 93 -0.28 -2.22 -13.62
CA GLU A 93 -0.81 -1.73 -14.89
C GLU A 93 0.29 -1.59 -15.96
N GLY A 94 1.43 -0.99 -15.62
CA GLY A 94 2.55 -0.82 -16.53
C GLY A 94 3.11 -2.16 -17.04
N PHE A 95 3.34 -3.11 -16.14
CA PHE A 95 3.78 -4.46 -16.52
C PHE A 95 2.71 -5.21 -17.32
N SER A 96 1.42 -5.02 -17.01
CA SER A 96 0.32 -5.59 -17.77
C SER A 96 0.28 -5.05 -19.21
N ILE A 97 0.44 -3.75 -19.40
CA ILE A 97 0.51 -3.12 -20.74
C ILE A 97 1.66 -3.74 -21.56
N MET A 98 2.86 -3.83 -20.97
CA MET A 98 4.02 -4.44 -21.63
C MET A 98 3.77 -5.90 -21.98
N LYS A 99 3.16 -6.67 -21.08
CA LYS A 99 2.80 -8.08 -21.29
C LYS A 99 1.87 -8.28 -22.49
N HIS A 100 0.88 -7.40 -22.66
CA HIS A 100 -0.09 -7.49 -23.76
C HIS A 100 0.43 -6.94 -25.10
N LYS A 101 1.63 -6.37 -25.14
CA LYS A 101 2.27 -5.94 -26.39
C LYS A 101 3.02 -7.11 -27.05
N GLU A 102 2.31 -8.19 -27.33
CA GLU A 102 2.83 -9.46 -27.85
C GLU A 102 3.84 -9.35 -29.01
N PRO A 103 3.65 -8.48 -30.04
CA PRO A 103 4.59 -8.39 -31.14
C PRO A 103 6.03 -7.99 -30.75
N LEU A 104 6.21 -7.36 -29.58
CA LEU A 104 7.53 -6.97 -29.07
C LEU A 104 8.22 -8.08 -28.27
N ASN A 105 7.51 -9.11 -27.85
CA ASN A 105 8.02 -10.23 -27.06
C ASN A 105 8.92 -9.78 -25.89
N LEU A 106 8.45 -8.83 -25.09
CA LEU A 106 9.24 -8.19 -24.05
C LEU A 106 9.56 -9.14 -22.88
N ASP A 107 10.81 -9.16 -22.47
CA ASP A 107 11.25 -9.83 -21.24
C ASP A 107 11.01 -8.90 -20.03
N LEU A 108 9.91 -9.13 -19.32
CA LEU A 108 9.51 -8.32 -18.18
C LEU A 108 10.48 -8.43 -17.01
N THR A 109 11.10 -9.60 -16.82
CA THR A 109 12.12 -9.80 -15.78
C THR A 109 13.34 -8.95 -16.05
N GLN A 110 13.83 -8.97 -17.31
CA GLN A 110 14.96 -8.14 -17.71
C GLN A 110 14.65 -6.66 -17.57
N ILE A 111 13.45 -6.22 -17.98
CA ILE A 111 13.03 -4.81 -17.85
C ILE A 111 13.00 -4.37 -16.40
N ALA A 112 12.42 -5.17 -15.50
CA ALA A 112 12.41 -4.86 -14.08
C ALA A 112 13.83 -4.73 -13.52
N LYS A 113 14.74 -5.64 -13.87
CA LYS A 113 16.15 -5.60 -13.47
C LYS A 113 16.90 -4.36 -14.00
N ILE A 114 16.63 -3.94 -15.23
CA ILE A 114 17.20 -2.70 -15.79
C ILE A 114 16.75 -1.49 -14.98
N TRP A 115 15.47 -1.43 -14.63
CA TRP A 115 14.91 -0.29 -13.92
C TRP A 115 15.36 -0.16 -12.45
N GLN A 116 15.92 -1.22 -11.86
CA GLN A 116 16.53 -1.13 -10.52
C GLN A 116 17.71 -0.14 -10.46
N TYR A 117 18.33 0.16 -11.60
CA TYR A 117 19.53 1.00 -11.68
C TYR A 117 19.32 2.20 -12.60
N GLY A 118 19.52 3.41 -12.07
CA GLY A 118 19.46 4.65 -12.86
C GLY A 118 18.05 5.09 -13.31
N SER A 119 17.02 4.32 -13.07
CA SER A 119 15.64 4.67 -13.42
C SER A 119 14.97 5.50 -12.32
N VAL A 120 14.18 6.50 -12.73
CA VAL A 120 13.39 7.32 -11.82
C VAL A 120 12.28 6.54 -11.10
N VAL A 121 11.84 5.41 -11.67
CA VAL A 121 10.82 4.52 -11.06
C VAL A 121 11.43 3.46 -10.15
N ARG A 122 12.73 3.49 -9.87
CA ARG A 122 13.34 2.55 -8.94
C ARG A 122 12.73 2.69 -7.54
N SER A 123 12.47 1.58 -6.88
CA SER A 123 11.97 1.53 -5.51
C SER A 123 12.16 0.12 -4.95
N TRP A 124 12.04 -0.05 -3.65
CA TRP A 124 12.02 -1.40 -3.09
C TRP A 124 10.87 -2.26 -3.63
N LEU A 125 9.71 -1.67 -3.94
CA LEU A 125 8.62 -2.39 -4.62
C LEU A 125 9.04 -2.91 -6.00
N LEU A 126 9.85 -2.16 -6.74
CA LEU A 126 10.40 -2.63 -8.02
C LEU A 126 11.40 -3.78 -7.82
N ASP A 127 12.25 -3.72 -6.78
CA ASP A 127 13.18 -4.80 -6.45
C ASP A 127 12.43 -6.10 -6.15
N LEU A 128 11.35 -6.01 -5.36
CA LEU A 128 10.47 -7.14 -5.07
C LEU A 128 9.73 -7.64 -6.33
N THR A 129 9.37 -6.74 -7.24
CA THR A 129 8.76 -7.10 -8.54
C THR A 129 9.75 -7.86 -9.42
N ALA A 130 10.99 -7.39 -9.51
CA ALA A 130 12.05 -8.08 -10.27
C ALA A 130 12.32 -9.47 -9.71
N ASP A 131 12.41 -9.60 -8.39
CA ASP A 131 12.61 -10.87 -7.69
C ASP A 131 11.44 -11.85 -7.90
N ALA A 132 10.20 -11.36 -7.86
CA ALA A 132 9.00 -12.15 -8.12
C ALA A 132 8.95 -12.66 -9.56
N LEU A 133 9.23 -11.80 -10.54
CA LEU A 133 9.27 -12.15 -11.96
C LEU A 133 10.43 -13.10 -12.29
N GLU A 134 11.56 -13.03 -11.59
CA GLU A 134 12.65 -13.99 -11.76
C GLU A 134 12.25 -15.40 -11.31
N LYS A 135 11.50 -15.49 -10.21
CA LYS A 135 11.02 -16.78 -9.67
C LYS A 135 9.84 -17.35 -10.46
N ASN A 136 8.97 -16.51 -10.97
CA ASN A 136 7.77 -16.90 -11.71
C ASN A 136 7.42 -15.86 -12.80
N PRO A 137 8.09 -15.92 -13.98
CA PRO A 137 7.94 -14.90 -15.04
C PRO A 137 6.53 -14.77 -15.62
N LYS A 138 5.72 -15.80 -15.48
CA LYS A 138 4.35 -15.83 -16.00
C LYS A 138 3.28 -15.66 -14.92
N LEU A 139 3.66 -15.59 -13.65
CA LEU A 139 2.78 -15.57 -12.48
C LEU A 139 1.78 -16.75 -12.47
N GLU A 140 2.23 -17.91 -12.96
CA GLU A 140 1.40 -19.12 -13.02
C GLU A 140 1.05 -19.64 -11.63
N GLY A 141 -0.16 -20.18 -11.47
CA GLY A 141 -0.65 -20.71 -10.20
C GLY A 141 -1.11 -19.66 -9.18
N LEU A 142 -1.16 -18.38 -9.58
CA LEU A 142 -1.66 -17.31 -8.73
C LEU A 142 -3.07 -16.91 -9.16
N GLU A 143 -3.96 -16.74 -8.18
CA GLU A 143 -5.29 -16.17 -8.41
C GLU A 143 -5.20 -14.64 -8.50
N ALA A 144 -6.07 -14.04 -9.32
CA ALA A 144 -6.19 -12.59 -9.44
C ALA A 144 -7.01 -12.00 -8.27
N TYR A 145 -6.58 -12.30 -7.04
CA TYR A 145 -7.21 -11.89 -5.78
C TYR A 145 -6.25 -11.05 -4.96
N VAL A 146 -6.62 -9.80 -4.65
CA VAL A 146 -5.79 -8.88 -3.89
C VAL A 146 -6.53 -8.44 -2.62
N ALA A 147 -6.06 -8.92 -1.46
CA ALA A 147 -6.57 -8.50 -0.17
C ALA A 147 -6.14 -7.06 0.18
N ASP A 148 -6.87 -6.45 1.10
CA ASP A 148 -6.43 -5.24 1.80
C ASP A 148 -6.51 -5.46 3.32
N SER A 149 -5.64 -4.80 4.08
CA SER A 149 -5.54 -4.88 5.54
C SER A 149 -6.18 -3.68 6.27
N GLY A 150 -6.83 -2.79 5.52
CA GLY A 150 -7.61 -1.67 6.04
C GLY A 150 -6.94 -0.30 5.92
N GLU A 151 -5.61 -0.22 5.90
CA GLU A 151 -4.89 1.07 5.89
C GLU A 151 -5.21 1.91 4.65
N GLY A 152 -5.32 1.27 3.48
CA GLY A 152 -5.74 1.94 2.24
C GLY A 152 -7.15 2.52 2.35
N ARG A 153 -8.08 1.80 2.99
CA ARG A 153 -9.45 2.28 3.24
C ARG A 153 -9.45 3.48 4.17
N TRP A 154 -8.71 3.40 5.27
CA TRP A 154 -8.63 4.50 6.23
C TRP A 154 -7.99 5.75 5.61
N THR A 155 -7.00 5.58 4.72
CA THR A 155 -6.41 6.70 3.98
C THR A 155 -7.43 7.38 3.06
N VAL A 156 -8.25 6.61 2.35
CA VAL A 156 -9.32 7.14 1.49
C VAL A 156 -10.38 7.87 2.32
N PHE A 157 -10.83 7.27 3.42
CA PHE A 157 -11.80 7.92 4.32
C PHE A 157 -11.25 9.22 4.92
N GLU A 158 -10.00 9.23 5.32
CA GLU A 158 -9.35 10.44 5.84
C GLU A 158 -9.22 11.53 4.76
N ALA A 159 -8.90 11.17 3.53
CA ALA A 159 -8.87 12.13 2.43
C ALA A 159 -10.24 12.78 2.20
N ILE A 160 -11.32 12.00 2.30
CA ILE A 160 -12.70 12.50 2.20
C ILE A 160 -13.02 13.42 3.39
N ASP A 161 -12.73 12.99 4.62
CA ASP A 161 -12.98 13.76 5.83
C ASP A 161 -12.25 15.10 5.82
N LEU A 162 -11.04 15.13 5.25
CA LEU A 162 -10.20 16.32 5.10
C LEU A 162 -10.50 17.16 3.84
N ASN A 163 -11.43 16.73 2.98
CA ASN A 163 -11.69 17.33 1.66
C ASN A 163 -10.43 17.40 0.77
N VAL A 164 -9.58 16.40 0.83
CA VAL A 164 -8.36 16.27 0.01
C VAL A 164 -8.60 15.29 -1.13
N SER A 165 -8.27 15.71 -2.36
CA SER A 165 -8.37 14.85 -3.54
C SER A 165 -7.27 13.79 -3.54
N ALA A 166 -7.66 12.50 -3.58
CA ALA A 166 -6.74 11.37 -3.61
C ALA A 166 -7.19 10.30 -4.64
N PRO A 167 -7.34 10.64 -5.94
CA PRO A 167 -7.92 9.71 -6.92
C PRO A 167 -7.06 8.47 -7.13
N VAL A 168 -5.74 8.58 -7.19
CA VAL A 168 -4.81 7.45 -7.42
C VAL A 168 -4.92 6.42 -6.28
N ILE A 169 -4.90 6.86 -5.03
CA ILE A 169 -5.02 5.98 -3.86
C ILE A 169 -6.42 5.35 -3.83
N THR A 170 -7.44 6.14 -4.13
CA THR A 170 -8.84 5.65 -4.16
C THR A 170 -9.00 4.57 -5.22
N GLU A 171 -8.54 4.81 -6.44
CA GLU A 171 -8.65 3.84 -7.53
C GLU A 171 -7.89 2.54 -7.21
N SER A 172 -6.68 2.63 -6.67
CA SER A 172 -5.92 1.44 -6.27
C SER A 172 -6.63 0.59 -5.22
N LEU A 173 -7.37 1.20 -4.29
CA LEU A 173 -8.24 0.49 -3.34
C LEU A 173 -9.42 -0.17 -4.06
N ILE A 174 -10.10 0.56 -4.94
CA ILE A 174 -11.26 0.04 -5.71
C ILE A 174 -10.83 -1.15 -6.57
N ARG A 175 -9.64 -1.10 -7.20
CA ARG A 175 -9.09 -2.24 -7.96
C ARG A 175 -8.92 -3.49 -7.09
N ARG A 176 -8.43 -3.35 -5.85
CA ARG A 176 -8.36 -4.48 -4.90
C ARG A 176 -9.74 -5.02 -4.52
N ILE A 177 -10.72 -4.14 -4.28
CA ILE A 177 -12.10 -4.55 -4.03
C ILE A 177 -12.63 -5.32 -5.25
N ARG A 178 -12.41 -4.77 -6.45
CA ARG A 178 -12.84 -5.38 -7.71
C ARG A 178 -12.26 -6.78 -7.94
N SER A 179 -11.00 -7.00 -7.57
CA SER A 179 -10.35 -8.32 -7.73
C SER A 179 -11.00 -9.43 -6.91
N ARG A 180 -11.86 -9.09 -5.94
CA ARG A 180 -12.53 -10.03 -5.02
C ARG A 180 -14.02 -10.18 -5.31
N GLU A 181 -14.56 -9.41 -6.27
CA GLU A 181 -15.97 -9.51 -6.67
C GLU A 181 -16.19 -10.78 -7.48
N GLU A 182 -16.82 -11.75 -6.85
CA GLU A 182 -17.44 -12.87 -7.55
C GLU A 182 -18.71 -12.38 -8.25
N ASN A 183 -19.12 -12.95 -9.34
CA ASN A 183 -20.41 -12.64 -9.99
C ASN A 183 -20.75 -11.15 -10.19
N ASN A 184 -19.90 -10.44 -10.80
CA ASN A 184 -19.95 -9.02 -11.14
C ASN A 184 -21.34 -8.49 -11.57
N PHE A 185 -22.22 -8.25 -10.60
CA PHE A 185 -23.59 -7.80 -10.83
C PHE A 185 -23.63 -6.46 -11.59
N SER A 186 -22.73 -5.54 -11.26
CA SER A 186 -22.66 -4.22 -11.92
C SER A 186 -22.40 -4.33 -13.42
N ASP A 187 -21.47 -5.20 -13.84
CA ASP A 187 -21.20 -5.39 -15.27
C ASP A 187 -22.35 -6.07 -16.00
N ARG A 188 -23.03 -7.00 -15.33
CA ARG A 188 -24.25 -7.61 -15.89
C ARG A 188 -25.35 -6.58 -16.05
N MET A 189 -25.52 -5.69 -15.07
CA MET A 189 -26.49 -4.58 -15.13
C MET A 189 -26.15 -3.62 -16.27
N LEU A 190 -24.89 -3.25 -16.43
CA LEU A 190 -24.43 -2.43 -17.56
C LEU A 190 -24.71 -3.11 -18.90
N SER A 191 -24.44 -4.41 -19.00
CA SER A 191 -24.69 -5.19 -20.22
C SER A 191 -26.16 -5.21 -20.58
N ILE A 192 -27.05 -5.48 -19.62
CA ILE A 192 -28.49 -5.53 -19.89
C ILE A 192 -29.06 -4.15 -20.21
N MET A 193 -28.63 -3.10 -19.50
CA MET A 193 -29.06 -1.74 -19.81
C MET A 193 -28.71 -1.34 -21.26
N ARG A 194 -27.48 -1.68 -21.73
CA ARG A 194 -27.08 -1.43 -23.11
C ARG A 194 -27.94 -2.21 -24.12
N ASN A 195 -28.37 -3.40 -23.77
CA ASN A 195 -29.31 -4.17 -24.59
C ASN A 195 -30.67 -3.50 -24.65
N GLU A 196 -31.23 -3.10 -23.51
CA GLU A 196 -32.59 -2.52 -23.44
C GLU A 196 -32.69 -1.18 -24.20
N PHE A 197 -31.75 -0.27 -24.07
CA PHE A 197 -31.85 1.02 -24.74
C PHE A 197 -31.28 1.04 -26.17
N GLY A 198 -30.36 0.16 -26.54
CA GLY A 198 -29.63 0.22 -27.81
C GLY A 198 -29.64 -1.09 -28.61
N GLY A 199 -30.31 -2.16 -28.14
CA GLY A 199 -30.31 -3.46 -28.80
C GLY A 199 -28.94 -4.14 -28.90
N HIS A 200 -27.94 -3.71 -28.08
CA HIS A 200 -26.59 -4.28 -28.11
C HIS A 200 -26.61 -5.74 -27.66
N ALA A 201 -25.90 -6.61 -28.35
CA ALA A 201 -25.84 -8.02 -28.03
C ALA A 201 -25.28 -8.26 -26.62
N VAL A 202 -25.96 -9.11 -25.85
CA VAL A 202 -25.50 -9.58 -24.52
C VAL A 202 -24.79 -10.92 -24.70
N LYS A 203 -23.56 -11.03 -24.17
CA LYS A 203 -22.86 -12.32 -24.11
C LYS A 203 -23.45 -13.17 -22.99
N LYS A 204 -24.03 -14.31 -23.34
CA LYS A 204 -24.58 -15.27 -22.35
C LYS A 204 -23.44 -16.11 -21.77
N SER A 205 -23.54 -16.45 -20.47
CA SER A 205 -22.70 -17.47 -19.86
C SER A 205 -23.03 -18.85 -20.49
N THR A 206 -22.03 -19.59 -20.84
CA THR A 206 -22.13 -21.00 -21.22
C THR A 206 -22.32 -21.86 -20.00
#